data_361909fbae61b1067d530404238ebe6a
#
_entry.id   361909fbae61b1067d530404238ebe6a
#
_cell.length_a   1.000
_cell.length_b   1.000
_cell.length_c   1.000
_cell.angle_alpha   90.00
_cell.angle_beta   90.00
_cell.angle_gamma   90.00
#
_symmetry.space_group_name_H-M   'P 1'
#
loop_
_entity.id
_entity.type
_entity.pdbx_description
1 polymer ?
#
loop_
_entity_poly.entity_id
_entity_poly.type
_entity_poly.pdbx_seq_one_letter_code
_entity_poly.pdbx_strand_id
1 'polypeptide(L)'
;WPKEPVDLSKKQVGVIGTGSSGVQAIPELAKQSEHLFVYQRSPVYTVPANRKAMREEVQAEFRRNYREIRELQQLNFGGVSNFRLTESVKRAVSKESQNARPSKILEISEDQLKQMISEQGLGVLLSFTDVYSDMRANEIANQLFREEISNIVEQQDLANSLLPKDYGLGCKRQIL
;
A
#
# COMPACT_ATOMS: atom_id res chain seq x y z
N TRP A 1 -10.23 2.06 26.48
CA TRP A 1 -10.02 3.21 25.59
C TRP A 1 -10.62 4.47 26.23
N PRO A 2 -9.88 5.61 26.27
CA PRO A 2 -10.41 6.84 26.87
C PRO A 2 -11.66 7.30 26.12
N LYS A 3 -12.64 7.81 26.85
CA LYS A 3 -13.89 8.37 26.28
C LYS A 3 -13.66 9.75 25.66
N GLU A 4 -12.74 10.51 26.26
CA GLU A 4 -12.35 11.83 25.77
C GLU A 4 -11.08 11.73 24.94
N PRO A 5 -10.94 12.55 23.88
CA PRO A 5 -9.71 12.62 23.09
C PRO A 5 -8.51 12.97 23.98
N VAL A 6 -7.39 12.29 23.76
CA VAL A 6 -6.14 12.58 24.48
C VAL A 6 -5.42 13.71 23.74
N ASP A 7 -5.17 14.83 24.43
CA ASP A 7 -4.33 15.90 23.89
C ASP A 7 -2.86 15.48 23.93
N LEU A 8 -2.23 15.43 22.77
CA LEU A 8 -0.83 15.07 22.59
C LEU A 8 0.08 16.26 22.28
N SER A 9 -0.44 17.47 22.15
CA SER A 9 0.27 18.67 21.65
C SER A 9 1.54 19.05 22.44
N LYS A 10 1.61 18.64 23.72
CA LYS A 10 2.77 18.88 24.62
C LYS A 10 3.38 17.59 25.13
N LYS A 11 3.20 16.48 24.43
CA LYS A 11 3.67 15.17 24.86
C LYS A 11 4.72 14.60 23.93
N GLN A 12 5.70 13.94 24.56
CA GLN A 12 6.59 13.04 23.86
C GLN A 12 5.91 11.68 23.76
N VAL A 13 5.72 11.17 22.56
CA VAL A 13 4.96 9.95 22.27
C VAL A 13 5.90 8.88 21.74
N GLY A 14 5.80 7.66 22.25
CA GLY A 14 6.53 6.50 21.76
C GLY A 14 5.61 5.53 21.03
N VAL A 15 5.96 5.14 19.81
CA VAL A 15 5.29 4.08 19.05
C VAL A 15 6.21 2.86 18.95
N ILE A 16 5.76 1.73 19.47
CA ILE A 16 6.49 0.47 19.39
C ILE A 16 5.91 -0.38 18.27
N GLY A 17 6.75 -0.62 17.25
CA GLY A 17 6.41 -1.43 16.09
C GLY A 17 5.89 -0.63 14.90
N THR A 18 6.35 -1.05 13.72
CA THR A 18 6.02 -0.48 12.41
C THR A 18 5.22 -1.47 11.53
N GLY A 19 4.41 -2.30 12.14
CA GLY A 19 3.43 -3.13 11.44
C GLY A 19 2.26 -2.30 10.90
N SER A 20 1.24 -2.95 10.30
CA SER A 20 0.12 -2.29 9.61
C SER A 20 -0.53 -1.17 10.42
N SER A 21 -0.77 -1.39 11.72
CA SER A 21 -1.37 -0.38 12.59
C SER A 21 -0.39 0.75 12.93
N GLY A 22 0.86 0.40 13.24
CA GLY A 22 1.91 1.38 13.57
C GLY A 22 2.14 2.35 12.42
N VAL A 23 2.38 1.86 11.22
CA VAL A 23 2.63 2.70 10.03
C VAL A 23 1.47 3.66 9.73
N GLN A 24 0.22 3.23 9.94
CA GLN A 24 -0.94 4.10 9.74
C GLN A 24 -1.10 5.13 10.87
N ALA A 25 -0.72 4.79 12.09
CA ALA A 25 -0.83 5.69 13.24
C ALA A 25 0.31 6.72 13.29
N ILE A 26 1.52 6.35 12.90
CA ILE A 26 2.73 7.20 12.97
C ILE A 26 2.52 8.59 12.35
N PRO A 27 2.03 8.74 11.10
CA PRO A 27 1.85 10.05 10.49
C PRO A 27 0.85 10.94 11.24
N GLU A 28 -0.19 10.35 11.80
CA GLU A 28 -1.21 11.09 12.54
C GLU A 28 -0.72 11.48 13.94
N LEU A 29 0.04 10.62 14.61
CA LEU A 29 0.66 10.93 15.89
C LEU A 29 1.77 11.97 15.74
N ALA A 30 2.53 11.92 14.65
CA ALA A 30 3.57 12.90 14.38
C ALA A 30 3.02 14.33 14.21
N LYS A 31 1.82 14.48 13.65
CA LYS A 31 1.15 15.78 13.50
C LYS A 31 0.63 16.34 14.84
N GLN A 32 0.35 15.49 15.80
CA GLN A 32 -0.33 15.84 17.05
C GLN A 32 0.60 15.95 18.24
N SER A 33 1.74 15.26 18.24
CA SER A 33 2.68 15.21 19.36
C SER A 33 3.75 16.28 19.24
N GLU A 34 4.31 16.70 20.38
CA GLU A 34 5.49 17.58 20.42
C GLU A 34 6.72 16.86 19.84
N HIS A 35 6.87 15.58 20.20
CA HIS A 35 7.91 14.71 19.65
C HIS A 35 7.44 13.28 19.56
N LEU A 36 7.79 12.59 18.48
CA LEU A 36 7.45 11.19 18.25
C LEU A 36 8.70 10.32 18.16
N PHE A 37 8.79 9.32 19.03
CA PHE A 37 9.79 8.26 18.96
C PHE A 37 9.18 7.03 18.32
N VAL A 38 9.83 6.49 17.27
CA VAL A 38 9.39 5.26 16.62
C VAL A 38 10.40 4.15 16.87
N TYR A 39 9.96 3.09 17.53
CA TYR A 39 10.77 1.92 17.84
C TYR A 39 10.48 0.81 16.85
N GLN A 40 11.40 0.59 15.91
CA GLN A 40 11.30 -0.42 14.86
C GLN A 40 12.27 -1.57 15.14
N ARG A 41 11.74 -2.80 15.18
CA ARG A 41 12.57 -4.01 15.26
C ARG A 41 12.99 -4.48 13.87
N SER A 42 12.07 -4.49 12.93
CA SER A 42 12.31 -4.95 11.55
C SER A 42 11.56 -4.06 10.58
N PRO A 43 12.20 -3.60 9.51
CA PRO A 43 11.54 -2.81 8.48
C PRO A 43 10.50 -3.64 7.73
N VAL A 44 9.50 -2.96 7.16
CA VAL A 44 8.41 -3.57 6.39
C VAL A 44 8.23 -2.77 5.11
N TYR A 45 8.07 -3.45 3.97
CA TYR A 45 7.67 -2.79 2.74
C TYR A 45 6.36 -2.03 2.96
N THR A 46 6.42 -0.72 2.77
CA THR A 46 5.27 0.16 2.97
C THR A 46 5.04 0.97 1.71
N VAL A 47 3.86 0.84 1.14
CA VAL A 47 3.46 1.59 -0.05
C VAL A 47 2.29 2.50 0.26
N PRO A 48 2.27 3.74 -0.28
CA PRO A 48 1.12 4.64 -0.13
C PRO A 48 -0.13 4.03 -0.75
N ALA A 49 -1.24 4.06 -0.03
CA ALA A 49 -2.53 3.54 -0.51
C ALA A 49 -3.14 4.37 -1.65
N ASN A 50 -2.64 5.57 -1.89
CA ASN A 50 -3.20 6.52 -2.85
C ASN A 50 -4.73 6.67 -2.72
N ARG A 51 -5.21 6.70 -1.47
CA ARG A 51 -6.64 6.77 -1.15
C ARG A 51 -7.25 8.03 -1.74
N LYS A 52 -8.25 7.83 -2.59
CA LYS A 52 -9.07 8.90 -3.16
C LYS A 52 -10.48 8.79 -2.59
N ALA A 53 -11.18 9.92 -2.52
CA ALA A 53 -12.60 9.90 -2.22
C ALA A 53 -13.33 9.05 -3.26
N MET A 54 -14.18 8.14 -2.79
CA MET A 54 -14.97 7.30 -3.69
C MET A 54 -16.01 8.17 -4.41
N ARG A 55 -16.09 8.06 -5.73
CA ARG A 55 -17.11 8.76 -6.51
C ARG A 55 -18.52 8.34 -6.08
N GLU A 56 -19.43 9.28 -6.10
CA GLU A 56 -20.79 9.09 -5.60
C GLU A 56 -21.54 7.99 -6.37
N GLU A 57 -21.34 7.91 -7.70
CA GLU A 57 -21.93 6.85 -8.52
C GLU A 57 -21.43 5.46 -8.13
N VAL A 58 -20.12 5.34 -7.85
CA VAL A 58 -19.51 4.07 -7.41
C VAL A 58 -20.05 3.70 -6.04
N GLN A 59 -20.16 4.66 -5.13
CA GLN A 59 -20.71 4.43 -3.80
C GLN A 59 -22.18 4.00 -3.86
N ALA A 60 -22.99 4.63 -4.71
CA ALA A 60 -24.39 4.26 -4.92
C ALA A 60 -24.53 2.84 -5.48
N GLU A 61 -23.63 2.45 -6.39
CA GLU A 61 -23.58 1.09 -6.95
C GLU A 61 -23.22 0.04 -5.90
N PHE A 62 -22.22 0.33 -5.06
CA PHE A 62 -21.87 -0.54 -3.93
C PHE A 62 -23.05 -0.73 -2.95
N ARG A 63 -23.81 0.33 -2.66
CA ARG A 63 -24.99 0.26 -1.79
C ARG A 63 -26.09 -0.59 -2.40
N ARG A 64 -26.36 -0.45 -3.71
CA ARG A 64 -27.40 -1.23 -4.41
C ARG A 64 -27.09 -2.73 -4.42
N ASN A 65 -25.82 -3.09 -4.61
CA ASN A 65 -25.40 -4.48 -4.72
C ASN A 65 -24.75 -5.01 -3.42
N TYR A 66 -24.97 -4.35 -2.29
CA TYR A 66 -24.27 -4.67 -1.04
C TYR A 66 -24.40 -6.14 -0.62
N ARG A 67 -25.58 -6.73 -0.73
CA ARG A 67 -25.82 -8.12 -0.35
C ARG A 67 -25.00 -9.09 -1.22
N GLU A 68 -25.07 -8.92 -2.54
CA GLU A 68 -24.32 -9.74 -3.50
C GLU A 68 -22.81 -9.60 -3.30
N ILE A 69 -22.33 -8.38 -3.08
CA ILE A 69 -20.91 -8.13 -2.78
C ILE A 69 -20.49 -8.86 -1.50
N ARG A 70 -21.31 -8.85 -0.46
CA ARG A 70 -21.04 -9.56 0.80
C ARG A 70 -20.98 -11.09 0.61
N GLU A 71 -21.88 -11.65 -0.16
CA GLU A 71 -21.88 -13.09 -0.50
C GLU A 71 -20.63 -13.46 -1.28
N LEU A 72 -20.25 -12.67 -2.28
CA LEU A 72 -19.00 -12.88 -3.02
C LEU A 72 -17.74 -12.74 -2.16
N GLN A 73 -17.72 -11.85 -1.19
CA GLN A 73 -16.62 -11.71 -0.24
C GLN A 73 -16.43 -12.97 0.61
N GLN A 74 -17.51 -13.63 1.01
CA GLN A 74 -17.44 -14.88 1.79
C GLN A 74 -16.84 -16.04 1.00
N LEU A 75 -16.98 -16.03 -0.33
CA LEU A 75 -16.45 -17.04 -1.23
C LEU A 75 -15.00 -16.80 -1.65
N ASN A 76 -14.42 -15.64 -1.31
CA ASN A 76 -13.06 -15.27 -1.70
C ASN A 76 -12.05 -15.46 -0.57
N PHE A 77 -10.89 -15.97 -0.95
CA PHE A 77 -9.74 -16.04 -0.05
C PHE A 77 -9.36 -14.62 0.41
N GLY A 78 -9.33 -14.40 1.70
CA GLY A 78 -9.02 -13.10 2.30
C GLY A 78 -10.19 -12.10 2.38
N GLY A 79 -11.41 -12.48 1.99
CA GLY A 79 -12.61 -11.64 2.11
C GLY A 79 -12.63 -10.41 1.18
N VAL A 80 -11.84 -10.42 0.11
CA VAL A 80 -11.75 -9.31 -0.85
C VAL A 80 -12.56 -9.64 -2.11
N SER A 81 -13.49 -8.76 -2.50
CA SER A 81 -14.38 -8.96 -3.65
C SER A 81 -13.77 -8.57 -5.02
N ASN A 82 -12.52 -8.12 -5.06
CA ASN A 82 -11.92 -7.50 -6.24
C ASN A 82 -11.94 -8.35 -7.52
N PHE A 83 -12.03 -9.68 -7.40
CA PHE A 83 -12.02 -10.60 -8.54
C PHE A 83 -13.41 -11.02 -9.02
N ARG A 84 -14.47 -10.63 -8.31
CA ARG A 84 -15.85 -11.02 -8.60
C ARG A 84 -16.84 -9.88 -8.38
N LEU A 85 -16.48 -8.66 -8.73
CA LEU A 85 -17.42 -7.55 -8.74
C LEU A 85 -18.51 -7.78 -9.81
N THR A 86 -19.72 -7.32 -9.57
CA THR A 86 -20.78 -7.29 -10.60
C THR A 86 -20.29 -6.53 -11.83
N GLU A 87 -20.84 -6.82 -13.00
CA GLU A 87 -20.40 -6.16 -14.24
C GLU A 87 -20.61 -4.65 -14.19
N SER A 88 -21.62 -4.16 -13.48
CA SER A 88 -21.85 -2.74 -13.26
C SER A 88 -20.78 -2.10 -12.39
N VAL A 89 -20.39 -2.75 -11.28
CA VAL A 89 -19.30 -2.29 -10.41
C VAL A 89 -17.96 -2.40 -11.13
N LYS A 90 -17.71 -3.46 -11.89
CA LYS A 90 -16.52 -3.59 -12.74
C LYS A 90 -16.43 -2.44 -13.74
N ARG A 91 -17.53 -2.06 -14.42
CA ARG A 91 -17.54 -0.92 -15.34
C ARG A 91 -17.28 0.41 -14.64
N ALA A 92 -17.85 0.62 -13.46
CA ALA A 92 -17.62 1.83 -12.68
C ALA A 92 -16.16 1.97 -12.23
N VAL A 93 -15.54 0.86 -11.79
CA VAL A 93 -14.13 0.81 -11.40
C VAL A 93 -13.19 0.84 -12.61
N SER A 94 -13.54 0.15 -13.72
CA SER A 94 -12.70 0.07 -14.92
C SER A 94 -12.61 1.40 -15.68
N LYS A 95 -13.59 2.29 -15.57
CA LYS A 95 -13.46 3.66 -16.09
C LYS A 95 -12.33 4.46 -15.44
N GLU A 96 -11.92 4.10 -14.22
CA GLU A 96 -10.74 4.66 -13.55
C GLU A 96 -9.45 3.91 -13.90
N SER A 97 -9.53 2.68 -14.37
CA SER A 97 -8.41 1.78 -14.64
C SER A 97 -8.26 1.49 -16.14
N GLN A 98 -8.46 2.47 -17.01
CA GLN A 98 -8.46 2.28 -18.49
C GLN A 98 -7.09 2.02 -19.11
N ASN A 99 -6.01 1.97 -18.33
CA ASN A 99 -4.74 1.48 -18.83
C ASN A 99 -4.66 -0.02 -18.55
N ALA A 100 -4.75 -0.84 -19.58
CA ALA A 100 -4.41 -2.25 -19.52
C ALA A 100 -2.98 -2.37 -18.96
N ARG A 101 -2.86 -2.76 -17.68
CA ARG A 101 -1.55 -2.91 -17.04
C ARG A 101 -0.90 -4.17 -17.57
N PRO A 102 0.38 -4.11 -17.95
CA PRO A 102 1.12 -5.33 -18.24
C PRO A 102 1.03 -6.24 -17.02
N SER A 103 0.74 -7.51 -17.27
CA SER A 103 0.56 -8.48 -16.18
C SER A 103 1.86 -8.92 -15.54
N LYS A 104 3.01 -8.67 -16.16
CA LYS A 104 4.32 -9.13 -15.74
C LYS A 104 5.37 -8.02 -15.81
N ILE A 105 6.13 -7.88 -14.72
CA ILE A 105 7.22 -6.90 -14.63
C ILE A 105 8.37 -7.24 -15.58
N LEU A 106 8.62 -8.54 -15.82
CA LEU A 106 9.68 -9.02 -16.73
C LEU A 106 9.44 -8.64 -18.20
N GLU A 107 8.24 -8.24 -18.58
CA GLU A 107 7.90 -7.84 -19.96
C GLU A 107 8.04 -6.32 -20.18
N ILE A 108 8.49 -5.55 -19.17
CA ILE A 108 8.56 -4.10 -19.20
C ILE A 108 10.01 -3.64 -19.08
N SER A 109 10.39 -2.60 -19.80
CA SER A 109 11.70 -2.00 -19.64
C SER A 109 11.84 -1.25 -18.33
N GLU A 110 13.07 -1.12 -17.83
CA GLU A 110 13.37 -0.41 -16.59
C GLU A 110 12.89 1.06 -16.64
N ASP A 111 13.08 1.73 -17.78
CA ASP A 111 12.64 3.11 -17.97
C ASP A 111 11.12 3.25 -17.86
N GLN A 112 10.37 2.31 -18.45
CA GLN A 112 8.92 2.27 -18.34
C GLN A 112 8.47 2.00 -16.90
N LEU A 113 9.16 1.12 -16.18
CA LEU A 113 8.87 0.87 -14.76
C LEU A 113 9.11 2.11 -13.91
N LYS A 114 10.22 2.82 -14.11
CA LYS A 114 10.52 4.08 -13.42
C LYS A 114 9.48 5.16 -13.73
N GLN A 115 9.06 5.28 -14.98
CA GLN A 115 7.96 6.17 -15.35
C GLN A 115 6.66 5.80 -14.64
N MET A 116 6.29 4.50 -14.61
CA MET A 116 5.08 4.05 -13.91
C MET A 116 5.13 4.35 -12.41
N ILE A 117 6.30 4.17 -11.77
CA ILE A 117 6.49 4.52 -10.35
C ILE A 117 6.32 6.02 -10.14
N SER A 118 6.89 6.86 -11.00
CA SER A 118 6.75 8.31 -10.92
C SER A 118 5.30 8.78 -11.05
N GLU A 119 4.52 8.16 -11.94
CA GLU A 119 3.13 8.54 -12.20
C GLU A 119 2.13 7.97 -11.17
N GLN A 120 2.36 6.74 -10.69
CA GLN A 120 1.39 5.97 -9.92
C GLN A 120 1.88 5.64 -8.50
N GLY A 121 3.16 5.91 -8.20
CA GLY A 121 3.82 5.56 -6.95
C GLY A 121 4.20 4.09 -6.85
N LEU A 122 4.93 3.74 -5.78
CA LEU A 122 5.46 2.40 -5.52
C LEU A 122 4.40 1.29 -5.50
N GLY A 123 3.14 1.63 -5.25
CA GLY A 123 2.03 0.68 -5.25
C GLY A 123 1.84 -0.05 -6.58
N VAL A 124 2.32 0.51 -7.69
CA VAL A 124 2.26 -0.12 -9.02
C VAL A 124 3.03 -1.45 -9.06
N LEU A 125 4.12 -1.58 -8.30
CA LEU A 125 4.93 -2.79 -8.24
C LEU A 125 4.13 -4.00 -7.73
N LEU A 126 3.09 -3.77 -6.92
CA LEU A 126 2.21 -4.81 -6.39
C LEU A 126 1.15 -5.29 -7.39
N SER A 127 1.02 -4.63 -8.52
CA SER A 127 0.03 -5.00 -9.55
C SER A 127 0.52 -6.06 -10.52
N PHE A 128 1.82 -6.36 -10.53
CA PHE A 128 2.41 -7.38 -11.40
C PHE A 128 2.28 -8.77 -10.80
N THR A 129 1.78 -9.72 -11.58
CA THR A 129 1.49 -11.08 -11.10
C THR A 129 2.76 -11.90 -10.86
N ASP A 130 3.80 -11.69 -11.67
CA ASP A 130 5.07 -12.40 -11.59
C ASP A 130 5.93 -11.98 -10.39
N VAL A 131 5.72 -10.80 -9.82
CA VAL A 131 6.36 -10.37 -8.57
C VAL A 131 6.13 -11.35 -7.42
N TYR A 132 5.01 -12.08 -7.44
CA TYR A 132 4.65 -13.06 -6.41
C TYR A 132 5.06 -14.49 -6.75
N SER A 133 5.52 -14.76 -7.96
CA SER A 133 5.76 -16.12 -8.45
C SER A 133 7.12 -16.33 -9.12
N ASP A 134 7.85 -15.29 -9.51
CA ASP A 134 9.18 -15.35 -10.10
C ASP A 134 10.18 -14.55 -9.25
N MET A 135 11.27 -15.19 -8.83
CA MET A 135 12.29 -14.55 -7.98
C MET A 135 13.01 -13.39 -8.68
N ARG A 136 13.19 -13.45 -10.01
CA ARG A 136 13.82 -12.36 -10.77
C ARG A 136 12.91 -11.15 -10.84
N ALA A 137 11.61 -11.38 -11.07
CA ALA A 137 10.59 -10.34 -11.05
C ALA A 137 10.52 -9.67 -9.67
N ASN A 138 10.55 -10.47 -8.60
CA ASN A 138 10.56 -9.96 -7.23
C ASN A 138 11.80 -9.13 -6.93
N GLU A 139 13.00 -9.57 -7.37
CA GLU A 139 14.24 -8.82 -7.14
C GLU A 139 14.25 -7.48 -7.89
N ILE A 140 13.74 -7.42 -9.12
CA ILE A 140 13.56 -6.15 -9.85
C ILE A 140 12.66 -5.20 -9.05
N ALA A 141 11.52 -5.69 -8.58
CA ALA A 141 10.59 -4.89 -7.78
C ALA A 141 11.23 -4.42 -6.45
N ASN A 142 12.01 -5.29 -5.79
CA ASN A 142 12.74 -4.95 -4.57
C ASN A 142 13.79 -3.86 -4.82
N GLN A 143 14.53 -3.96 -5.91
CA GLN A 143 15.56 -2.98 -6.27
C GLN A 143 14.93 -1.61 -6.53
N LEU A 144 13.89 -1.53 -7.34
CA LEU A 144 13.17 -0.29 -7.63
C LEU A 144 12.56 0.32 -6.36
N PHE A 145 12.04 -0.51 -5.46
CA PHE A 145 11.55 -0.04 -4.17
C PHE A 145 12.67 0.57 -3.31
N ARG A 146 13.84 -0.07 -3.25
CA ARG A 146 15.01 0.44 -2.50
C ARG A 146 15.53 1.75 -3.09
N GLU A 147 15.63 1.82 -4.41
CA GLU A 147 16.04 3.05 -5.11
C GLU A 147 15.12 4.20 -4.77
N GLU A 148 13.80 4.00 -4.85
CA GLU A 148 12.83 5.05 -4.58
C GLU A 148 12.84 5.51 -3.12
N ILE A 149 12.94 4.59 -2.15
CA ILE A 149 13.08 4.96 -0.74
C ILE A 149 14.38 5.74 -0.49
N SER A 150 15.49 5.36 -1.13
CA SER A 150 16.77 6.07 -1.02
C SER A 150 16.72 7.47 -1.64
N ASN A 151 15.87 7.68 -2.64
CA ASN A 151 15.65 9.00 -3.24
C ASN A 151 14.77 9.92 -2.37
N ILE A 152 13.79 9.33 -1.66
CA ILE A 152 12.85 10.07 -0.81
C ILE A 152 13.48 10.44 0.54
N VAL A 153 14.30 9.55 1.11
CA VAL A 153 14.88 9.73 2.45
C VAL A 153 16.27 10.32 2.34
N GLU A 154 16.42 11.61 2.68
CA GLU A 154 17.69 12.35 2.57
C GLU A 154 18.85 11.74 3.38
N GLN A 155 18.55 11.21 4.57
CA GLN A 155 19.54 10.58 5.43
C GLN A 155 19.74 9.13 5.04
N GLN A 156 20.89 8.79 4.46
CA GLN A 156 21.19 7.46 3.94
C GLN A 156 21.13 6.35 5.01
N ASP A 157 21.61 6.61 6.23
CA ASP A 157 21.55 5.63 7.33
C ASP A 157 20.09 5.34 7.73
N LEU A 158 19.24 6.35 7.73
CA LEU A 158 17.82 6.19 7.97
C LEU A 158 17.15 5.41 6.82
N ALA A 159 17.43 5.77 5.56
CA ALA A 159 16.96 5.02 4.40
C ALA A 159 17.29 3.53 4.52
N ASN A 160 18.56 3.21 4.81
CA ASN A 160 19.04 1.84 4.99
C ASN A 160 18.35 1.09 6.14
N SER A 161 17.95 1.79 7.20
CA SER A 161 17.24 1.21 8.33
C SER A 161 15.76 0.92 8.02
N LEU A 162 15.18 1.62 7.06
CA LEU A 162 13.79 1.45 6.63
C LEU A 162 13.61 0.35 5.56
N LEU A 163 14.71 -0.11 4.95
CA LEU A 163 14.67 -1.09 3.87
C LEU A 163 14.66 -2.53 4.39
N PRO A 164 13.67 -3.37 4.04
CA PRO A 164 13.71 -4.80 4.31
C PRO A 164 14.87 -5.48 3.59
N LYS A 165 15.61 -6.35 4.32
CA LYS A 165 16.79 -7.05 3.79
C LYS A 165 16.59 -8.56 3.70
N ASP A 166 15.74 -9.11 4.56
CA ASP A 166 15.65 -10.54 4.82
C ASP A 166 14.50 -11.24 4.06
N TYR A 167 13.70 -10.48 3.29
CA TYR A 167 12.56 -11.02 2.57
C TYR A 167 12.15 -10.13 1.41
N GLY A 168 11.50 -10.73 0.41
CA GLY A 168 11.04 -10.03 -0.78
C GLY A 168 9.71 -9.31 -0.65
N LEU A 169 9.41 -8.48 -1.63
CA LEU A 169 8.13 -7.80 -1.76
C LEU A 169 7.00 -8.84 -1.84
N GLY A 170 5.92 -8.64 -1.11
CA GLY A 170 4.79 -9.56 -1.06
C GLY A 170 4.86 -10.65 0.00
N CYS A 171 6.04 -10.93 0.58
CA CYS A 171 6.21 -12.00 1.58
C CYS A 171 5.55 -11.68 2.93
N LYS A 172 5.37 -10.42 3.27
CA LYS A 172 4.66 -9.96 4.47
C LYS A 172 3.54 -9.03 4.07
N ARG A 173 2.53 -8.90 4.95
CA ARG A 173 1.41 -8.01 4.73
C ARG A 173 1.92 -6.59 4.51
N GLN A 174 1.70 -6.09 3.31
CA GLN A 174 2.03 -4.74 2.92
C GLN A 174 0.96 -3.79 3.40
N ILE A 175 1.43 -2.66 3.87
CA ILE A 175 0.55 -1.68 4.48
C ILE A 175 0.24 -0.65 3.42
N LEU A 176 -1.02 -0.56 3.16
CA LEU A 176 -1.58 0.41 2.26
C LEU A 176 -2.09 1.61 3.05
#